data_e28c44401ee4f9ffdc483035e5c7c0aa
#
_entry.id   e28c44401ee4f9ffdc483035e5c7c0aa
#
_cell.length_a   1.000
_cell.length_b   1.000
_cell.length_c   1.000
_cell.angle_alpha   90.00
_cell.angle_beta   90.00
_cell.angle_gamma   90.00
#
_symmetry.space_group_name_H-M   'P 1'
#
loop_
_entity.id
_entity.type
_entity.pdbx_description
1 polymer ?
#
loop_
_entity_poly.entity_id
_entity_poly.type
_entity_poly.pdbx_seq_one_letter_code
_entity_poly.pdbx_strand_id
1 'polypeptide(L)'
;AVLAPAVSQWGKRSQIVAYDVTSLLQKGENELVLWTGIGWYQTHNKAVVPGGPYVRAQLDVLTPQGTETLVATDATWQSAESGRRTFGAWLPHQMGGETVDARTTPADLNSKTLDALTWKPVVVADIPAHQATPQMCELNKKIRSFHPVSVKQDEDGWYIYDMGTNFVGFTEVKMPVVADGEQVELHYDDYFLTDSVGFREGLYTDYYIGNGKANGAFSSKFNYKGYRYLK
;
A
#
# COMPACT_ATOMS: atom_id res chain seq x y z
N ALA A 1 -9.68 -3.72 -7.39
CA ALA A 1 -8.21 -3.86 -7.37
C ALA A 1 -7.67 -3.64 -5.98
N VAL A 2 -6.56 -4.28 -5.64
CA VAL A 2 -5.87 -4.06 -4.35
C VAL A 2 -4.63 -3.19 -4.52
N LEU A 3 -4.05 -3.17 -5.70
CA LEU A 3 -2.92 -2.30 -6.06
C LEU A 3 -2.92 -2.08 -7.57
N ALA A 4 -2.84 -0.84 -7.99
CA ALA A 4 -2.89 -0.44 -9.39
C ALA A 4 -2.18 0.90 -9.60
N PRO A 5 -1.72 1.20 -10.79
CA PRO A 5 -1.60 0.31 -11.96
C PRO A 5 -0.52 -0.77 -11.77
N ALA A 6 -0.44 -1.73 -12.69
CA ALA A 6 0.68 -2.66 -12.76
C ALA A 6 1.99 -1.94 -13.12
N VAL A 7 3.12 -2.56 -12.78
CA VAL A 7 4.44 -2.01 -13.09
C VAL A 7 4.65 -1.96 -14.61
N SER A 8 5.11 -0.82 -15.11
CA SER A 8 5.39 -0.59 -16.52
C SER A 8 6.86 -0.23 -16.77
N GLN A 9 7.23 0.03 -18.01
CA GLN A 9 8.54 0.55 -18.35
C GLN A 9 8.58 2.07 -18.08
N TRP A 10 9.06 2.48 -16.93
CA TRP A 10 8.94 3.82 -16.35
C TRP A 10 9.35 4.95 -17.28
N GLY A 11 10.32 4.98 -17.99
CA GLY A 11 10.73 6.08 -18.87
C GLY A 11 9.97 6.15 -20.19
N LYS A 12 9.00 5.26 -20.46
CA LYS A 12 8.37 5.15 -21.77
C LYS A 12 6.85 5.10 -21.75
N ARG A 13 6.27 4.52 -20.70
CA ARG A 13 4.83 4.22 -20.67
C ARG A 13 4.21 4.39 -19.32
N SER A 14 3.07 5.05 -19.25
CA SER A 14 2.16 5.08 -18.11
C SER A 14 0.93 4.23 -18.41
N GLN A 15 0.55 3.39 -17.46
CA GLN A 15 -0.66 2.58 -17.60
C GLN A 15 -1.86 3.32 -16.99
N ILE A 16 -2.97 3.32 -17.71
CA ILE A 16 -4.25 3.87 -17.28
C ILE A 16 -5.13 2.73 -16.80
N VAL A 17 -5.74 2.91 -15.64
CA VAL A 17 -6.76 2.01 -15.11
C VAL A 17 -8.06 2.78 -14.99
N ALA A 18 -9.12 2.25 -15.59
CA ALA A 18 -10.46 2.78 -15.47
C ALA A 18 -11.31 1.94 -14.53
N TYR A 19 -12.12 2.60 -13.73
CA TYR A 19 -13.06 1.99 -12.81
C TYR A 19 -14.47 2.52 -13.09
N ASP A 20 -15.45 1.65 -13.19
CA ASP A 20 -16.86 2.06 -13.15
C ASP A 20 -17.22 2.36 -11.69
N VAL A 21 -17.48 3.62 -11.41
CA VAL A 21 -17.86 4.12 -10.10
C VAL A 21 -19.32 4.57 -10.02
N THR A 22 -20.11 4.29 -11.05
CA THR A 22 -21.52 4.72 -11.16
C THR A 22 -22.33 4.37 -9.91
N SER A 23 -22.18 3.15 -9.40
CA SER A 23 -22.91 2.69 -8.22
C SER A 23 -22.41 3.28 -6.89
N LEU A 24 -21.28 3.98 -6.90
CA LEU A 24 -20.69 4.60 -5.72
C LEU A 24 -21.06 6.08 -5.59
N LEU A 25 -21.50 6.70 -6.68
CA LEU A 25 -21.87 8.10 -6.69
C LEU A 25 -23.28 8.32 -6.12
N GLN A 26 -23.43 9.43 -5.42
CA GLN A 26 -24.70 9.88 -4.87
C GLN A 26 -25.03 11.31 -5.34
N LYS A 27 -26.32 11.67 -5.25
CA LYS A 27 -26.74 13.05 -5.55
C LYS A 27 -26.19 14.00 -4.46
N GLY A 28 -25.55 15.08 -4.88
CA GLY A 28 -24.93 16.07 -3.99
C GLY A 28 -23.43 15.88 -3.87
N GLU A 29 -22.88 16.05 -2.69
CA GLU A 29 -21.45 15.97 -2.46
C GLU A 29 -20.93 14.54 -2.53
N ASN A 30 -19.81 14.36 -3.20
CA ASN A 30 -19.05 13.12 -3.30
C ASN A 30 -17.59 13.44 -3.03
N GLU A 31 -16.88 12.50 -2.43
CA GLU A 31 -15.47 12.64 -2.10
C GLU A 31 -14.66 11.63 -2.91
N LEU A 32 -13.66 12.11 -3.63
CA LEU A 32 -12.73 11.27 -4.37
C LEU A 32 -11.37 11.28 -3.68
N VAL A 33 -10.99 10.15 -3.12
CA VAL A 33 -9.72 9.95 -2.43
C VAL A 33 -8.82 9.03 -3.23
N LEU A 34 -7.59 9.49 -3.49
CA LEU A 34 -6.56 8.72 -4.15
C LEU A 34 -5.48 8.36 -3.12
N TRP A 35 -5.45 7.11 -2.67
CA TRP A 35 -4.43 6.65 -1.73
C TRP A 35 -3.22 6.12 -2.49
N THR A 36 -2.11 6.82 -2.38
CA THR A 36 -0.91 6.57 -3.17
C THR A 36 0.26 6.12 -2.29
N GLY A 37 1.09 5.27 -2.85
CA GLY A 37 2.36 4.84 -2.28
C GLY A 37 3.47 4.94 -3.32
N ILE A 38 4.72 4.95 -2.86
CA ILE A 38 5.89 5.16 -3.70
C ILE A 38 6.12 3.96 -4.63
N GLY A 39 5.92 2.74 -4.12
CA GLY A 39 6.08 1.50 -4.88
C GLY A 39 7.44 1.38 -5.58
N TRP A 40 7.44 0.69 -6.69
CA TRP A 40 8.63 0.46 -7.51
C TRP A 40 9.14 1.70 -8.26
N TYR A 41 8.36 2.77 -8.32
CA TYR A 41 8.72 3.98 -9.07
C TYR A 41 9.95 4.68 -8.50
N GLN A 42 10.11 4.71 -7.18
CA GLN A 42 11.24 5.34 -6.51
C GLN A 42 12.38 4.37 -6.16
N THR A 43 12.41 3.20 -6.75
CA THR A 43 13.54 2.33 -6.55
C THR A 43 14.81 2.97 -7.09
N HIS A 44 15.83 2.89 -6.31
CA HIS A 44 17.23 3.28 -6.52
C HIS A 44 17.59 3.71 -7.96
N ASN A 45 17.73 5.01 -8.18
CA ASN A 45 18.16 5.63 -9.45
C ASN A 45 17.27 5.34 -10.68
N LYS A 46 16.07 4.83 -10.50
CA LYS A 46 15.17 4.48 -11.60
C LYS A 46 13.97 5.40 -11.74
N ALA A 47 13.76 6.30 -10.79
CA ALA A 47 12.74 7.32 -10.92
C ALA A 47 13.07 8.24 -12.10
N VAL A 48 12.13 8.38 -13.02
CA VAL A 48 12.28 9.28 -14.18
C VAL A 48 12.30 10.74 -13.71
N VAL A 49 11.52 11.02 -12.67
CA VAL A 49 11.48 12.31 -11.98
C VAL A 49 11.64 12.05 -10.49
N PRO A 50 12.59 12.71 -9.80
CA PRO A 50 12.72 12.62 -8.35
C PRO A 50 11.47 13.14 -7.64
N GLY A 51 11.15 12.54 -6.51
CA GLY A 51 9.97 12.91 -5.72
C GLY A 51 8.79 11.95 -5.97
N GLY A 52 7.62 12.35 -5.64
CA GLY A 52 6.41 11.53 -5.74
C GLY A 52 5.94 11.03 -4.37
N PRO A 53 4.88 10.25 -4.31
CA PRO A 53 4.17 9.64 -5.44
C PRO A 53 3.50 10.66 -6.36
N TYR A 54 3.48 10.36 -7.66
CA TYR A 54 2.76 11.15 -8.68
C TYR A 54 1.46 10.46 -9.04
N VAL A 55 0.41 11.24 -9.19
CA VAL A 55 -0.90 10.73 -9.58
C VAL A 55 -1.56 11.66 -10.58
N ARG A 56 -2.26 11.09 -11.55
CA ARG A 56 -3.18 11.79 -12.44
C ARG A 56 -4.46 10.96 -12.50
N ALA A 57 -5.58 11.59 -12.22
CA ALA A 57 -6.89 10.97 -12.29
C ALA A 57 -7.93 11.93 -12.83
N GLN A 58 -9.00 11.39 -13.40
CA GLN A 58 -10.17 12.13 -13.80
C GLN A 58 -11.42 11.29 -13.60
N LEU A 59 -12.54 11.96 -13.39
CA LEU A 59 -13.87 11.37 -13.35
C LEU A 59 -14.64 11.82 -14.58
N ASP A 60 -15.01 10.87 -15.39
CA ASP A 60 -15.75 11.11 -16.61
C ASP A 60 -17.18 10.55 -16.50
N VAL A 61 -18.12 11.25 -17.13
CA VAL A 61 -19.49 10.77 -17.35
C VAL A 61 -19.67 10.46 -18.82
N LEU A 62 -20.21 9.29 -19.09
CA LEU A 62 -20.63 8.90 -20.44
C LEU A 62 -22.04 9.40 -20.69
N THR A 63 -22.20 10.32 -21.63
CA THR A 63 -23.49 10.85 -22.06
C THR A 63 -23.83 10.42 -23.49
N PRO A 64 -25.07 10.51 -23.95
CA PRO A 64 -25.41 10.24 -25.35
C PRO A 64 -24.66 11.15 -26.36
N GLN A 65 -24.16 12.28 -25.88
CA GLN A 65 -23.42 13.25 -26.69
C GLN A 65 -21.89 13.00 -26.66
N GLY A 66 -21.43 12.09 -25.83
CA GLY A 66 -20.02 11.76 -25.67
C GLY A 66 -19.56 11.70 -24.20
N THR A 67 -18.27 11.80 -23.99
CA THR A 67 -17.66 11.80 -22.66
C THR A 67 -17.48 13.23 -22.16
N GLU A 68 -17.90 13.48 -20.93
CA GLU A 68 -17.72 14.75 -20.23
C GLU A 68 -16.87 14.51 -18.97
N THR A 69 -15.77 15.27 -18.83
CA THR A 69 -14.93 15.21 -17.62
C THR A 69 -15.50 16.14 -16.55
N LEU A 70 -15.94 15.56 -15.44
CA LEU A 70 -16.48 16.31 -14.30
C LEU A 70 -15.37 16.83 -13.38
N VAL A 71 -14.36 16.02 -13.13
CA VAL A 71 -13.25 16.32 -12.21
C VAL A 71 -11.96 15.79 -12.81
N ALA A 72 -10.90 16.57 -12.71
CA ALA A 72 -9.54 16.13 -13.00
C ALA A 72 -8.60 16.62 -11.91
N THR A 73 -7.51 15.90 -11.70
CA THR A 73 -6.46 16.34 -10.77
C THR A 73 -5.78 17.61 -11.26
N ASP A 74 -5.70 18.61 -10.41
CA ASP A 74 -5.08 19.91 -10.67
C ASP A 74 -4.53 20.54 -9.39
N ALA A 75 -4.13 21.81 -9.45
CA ALA A 75 -3.58 22.55 -8.31
C ALA A 75 -4.59 22.81 -7.18
N THR A 76 -5.88 22.58 -7.36
CA THR A 76 -6.91 22.78 -6.33
C THR A 76 -7.00 21.59 -5.35
N TRP A 77 -6.39 20.47 -5.72
CA TRP A 77 -6.37 19.29 -4.88
C TRP A 77 -5.48 19.49 -3.64
N GLN A 78 -5.74 18.65 -2.66
CA GLN A 78 -4.97 18.62 -1.42
C GLN A 78 -4.41 17.23 -1.17
N SER A 79 -3.34 17.15 -0.42
CA SER A 79 -2.72 15.90 0.01
C SER A 79 -2.46 15.91 1.50
N ALA A 80 -2.50 14.73 2.11
CA ALA A 80 -2.14 14.54 3.52
C ALA A 80 -1.34 13.24 3.68
N GLU A 81 -0.51 13.20 4.69
CA GLU A 81 0.18 11.97 5.06
C GLU A 81 -0.77 11.03 5.79
N SER A 82 -0.75 9.76 5.44
CA SER A 82 -1.64 8.73 5.98
C SER A 82 -1.09 8.00 7.22
N GLY A 83 0.06 8.44 7.79
CA GLY A 83 0.74 7.72 8.87
C GLY A 83 1.36 6.39 8.44
N ARG A 84 1.27 6.08 7.16
CA ARG A 84 1.83 4.87 6.55
C ARG A 84 3.03 5.25 5.68
N ARG A 85 4.13 4.54 5.83
CA ARG A 85 5.35 4.78 5.06
C ARG A 85 5.84 3.49 4.45
N THR A 86 6.35 3.56 3.23
CA THR A 86 7.12 2.49 2.59
C THR A 86 8.60 2.81 2.71
N PHE A 87 9.43 1.79 2.89
CA PHE A 87 10.87 1.92 2.99
C PHE A 87 11.56 0.78 2.24
N GLY A 88 12.89 0.86 2.12
CA GLY A 88 13.72 -0.11 1.43
C GLY A 88 14.14 0.35 0.03
N ALA A 89 15.07 -0.39 -0.57
CA ALA A 89 15.66 -0.04 -1.85
C ALA A 89 15.18 -0.93 -3.00
N TRP A 90 14.36 -1.96 -2.71
CA TRP A 90 13.90 -2.96 -3.69
C TRP A 90 15.05 -3.63 -4.45
N LEU A 91 16.14 -3.84 -3.74
CA LEU A 91 17.32 -4.55 -4.20
C LEU A 91 17.39 -5.91 -3.52
N PRO A 92 18.11 -6.89 -4.09
CA PRO A 92 18.46 -8.11 -3.37
C PRO A 92 19.03 -7.75 -1.99
N HIS A 93 18.54 -8.39 -0.94
CA HIS A 93 18.88 -8.12 0.48
C HIS A 93 18.38 -6.79 1.07
N GLN A 94 17.59 -6.01 0.34
CA GLN A 94 16.96 -4.77 0.81
C GLN A 94 15.58 -4.58 0.16
N MET A 95 14.72 -5.57 0.29
CA MET A 95 13.42 -5.57 -0.41
C MET A 95 12.41 -4.58 0.17
N GLY A 96 12.62 -4.11 1.38
CA GLY A 96 11.77 -3.11 2.00
C GLY A 96 10.47 -3.62 2.59
N GLY A 97 9.69 -2.69 3.11
CA GLY A 97 8.44 -2.96 3.80
C GLY A 97 7.57 -1.72 3.97
N GLU A 98 6.58 -1.86 4.85
CA GLU A 98 5.70 -0.79 5.27
C GLU A 98 5.81 -0.56 6.78
N THR A 99 5.76 0.69 7.20
CA THR A 99 5.52 1.09 8.58
C THR A 99 4.10 1.63 8.69
N VAL A 100 3.34 1.14 9.65
CA VAL A 100 2.02 1.65 10.04
C VAL A 100 2.14 2.29 11.40
N ASP A 101 2.03 3.60 11.47
CA ASP A 101 1.98 4.34 12.73
C ASP A 101 0.51 4.54 13.14
N ALA A 102 0.03 3.73 14.08
CA ALA A 102 -1.37 3.75 14.52
C ALA A 102 -1.75 5.05 15.26
N ARG A 103 -0.80 5.89 15.61
CA ARG A 103 -1.07 7.22 16.21
C ARG A 103 -1.58 8.20 15.18
N THR A 104 -1.18 8.03 13.91
CA THR A 104 -1.45 8.96 12.82
C THR A 104 -2.16 8.31 11.62
N THR A 105 -2.14 6.98 11.52
CA THR A 105 -2.86 6.26 10.44
C THR A 105 -4.37 6.31 10.70
N PRO A 106 -5.17 6.84 9.77
CA PRO A 106 -6.62 6.81 9.91
C PRO A 106 -7.14 5.37 9.93
N ALA A 107 -8.14 5.10 10.75
CA ALA A 107 -8.74 3.77 10.89
C ALA A 107 -9.42 3.31 9.58
N ASP A 108 -9.97 4.26 8.85
CA ASP A 108 -10.59 4.08 7.53
C ASP A 108 -10.41 5.37 6.70
N LEU A 109 -10.94 5.38 5.49
CA LEU A 109 -10.89 6.54 4.58
C LEU A 109 -12.28 7.17 4.42
N ASN A 110 -13.05 7.28 5.49
CA ASN A 110 -14.30 8.03 5.46
C ASN A 110 -14.07 9.52 5.79
N SER A 111 -15.02 10.38 5.42
CA SER A 111 -14.91 11.84 5.57
C SER A 111 -14.51 12.26 6.98
N LYS A 112 -15.06 11.64 8.02
CA LYS A 112 -14.78 11.98 9.42
C LYS A 112 -13.31 11.71 9.81
N THR A 113 -12.72 10.63 9.31
CA THR A 113 -11.30 10.33 9.59
C THR A 113 -10.37 11.15 8.71
N LEU A 114 -10.80 11.49 7.50
CA LEU A 114 -10.06 12.34 6.59
C LEU A 114 -10.03 13.80 7.07
N ASP A 115 -11.11 14.31 7.65
CA ASP A 115 -11.17 15.66 8.24
C ASP A 115 -10.14 15.86 9.38
N ALA A 116 -9.73 14.79 10.04
CA ALA A 116 -8.72 14.83 11.09
C ALA A 116 -7.28 14.94 10.58
N LEU A 117 -7.05 14.78 9.28
CA LEU A 117 -5.72 14.86 8.67
C LEU A 117 -5.31 16.31 8.43
N THR A 118 -4.01 16.55 8.39
CA THR A 118 -3.45 17.85 8.04
C THR A 118 -3.28 17.95 6.53
N TRP A 119 -4.23 18.54 5.86
CA TRP A 119 -4.23 18.73 4.42
C TRP A 119 -3.36 19.91 3.98
N LYS A 120 -2.65 19.73 2.88
CA LYS A 120 -1.77 20.74 2.26
C LYS A 120 -2.06 20.79 0.75
N PRO A 121 -1.90 21.94 0.09
CA PRO A 121 -1.97 22.00 -1.35
C PRO A 121 -1.02 20.99 -2.01
N VAL A 122 -1.45 20.37 -3.10
CA VAL A 122 -0.58 19.56 -3.93
C VAL A 122 0.39 20.44 -4.73
N VAL A 123 1.47 19.83 -5.19
CA VAL A 123 2.39 20.45 -6.16
C VAL A 123 2.11 19.84 -7.53
N VAL A 124 1.80 20.68 -8.50
CA VAL A 124 1.71 20.24 -9.90
C VAL A 124 3.12 19.97 -10.40
N ALA A 125 3.39 18.72 -10.75
CA ALA A 125 4.70 18.30 -11.22
C ALA A 125 4.77 18.39 -12.76
N ASP A 126 5.86 18.93 -13.27
CA ASP A 126 6.19 18.85 -14.69
C ASP A 126 6.85 17.49 -14.94
N ILE A 127 6.04 16.55 -15.41
CA ILE A 127 6.48 15.19 -15.70
C ILE A 127 6.61 15.04 -17.22
N PRO A 128 7.73 14.48 -17.71
CA PRO A 128 7.88 14.22 -19.13
C PRO A 128 6.70 13.44 -19.71
N ALA A 129 6.23 13.84 -20.87
CA ALA A 129 5.13 13.18 -21.54
C ALA A 129 5.50 11.73 -21.85
N HIS A 130 4.77 10.80 -21.25
CA HIS A 130 4.87 9.38 -21.54
C HIS A 130 3.67 8.93 -22.37
N GLN A 131 3.87 7.90 -23.16
CA GLN A 131 2.74 7.25 -23.80
C GLN A 131 1.80 6.67 -22.74
N ALA A 132 0.59 7.21 -22.64
CA ALA A 132 -0.47 6.68 -21.81
C ALA A 132 -1.22 5.59 -22.56
N THR A 133 -1.35 4.41 -21.97
CA THR A 133 -2.06 3.26 -22.57
C THR A 133 -2.92 2.56 -21.53
N PRO A 134 -4.08 2.04 -21.93
CA PRO A 134 -4.87 1.20 -21.03
C PRO A 134 -4.05 0.01 -20.52
N GLN A 135 -4.22 -0.32 -19.24
CA GLN A 135 -3.65 -1.54 -18.70
C GLN A 135 -4.34 -2.75 -19.34
N MET A 136 -3.57 -3.59 -20.03
CA MET A 136 -4.08 -4.76 -20.75
C MET A 136 -4.18 -6.00 -19.87
N CYS A 137 -3.36 -6.09 -18.81
CA CYS A 137 -3.41 -7.21 -17.87
C CYS A 137 -4.51 -7.00 -16.82
N GLU A 138 -4.98 -8.08 -16.26
CA GLU A 138 -5.95 -8.01 -15.17
C GLU A 138 -5.40 -7.24 -13.96
N LEU A 139 -6.31 -6.59 -13.25
CA LEU A 139 -5.99 -5.93 -11.99
C LEU A 139 -5.69 -6.96 -10.89
N ASN A 140 -4.76 -6.63 -10.01
CA ASN A 140 -4.52 -7.42 -8.82
C ASN A 140 -5.79 -7.49 -7.96
N LYS A 141 -6.19 -8.70 -7.60
CA LYS A 141 -7.39 -8.99 -6.81
C LYS A 141 -7.04 -9.88 -5.63
N LYS A 142 -7.72 -9.72 -4.52
CA LYS A 142 -7.72 -10.70 -3.44
C LYS A 142 -8.55 -11.89 -3.89
N ILE A 143 -7.92 -13.02 -4.13
CA ILE A 143 -8.58 -14.26 -4.59
C ILE A 143 -8.81 -15.26 -3.46
N ARG A 144 -7.99 -15.19 -2.40
CA ARG A 144 -8.06 -16.11 -1.26
C ARG A 144 -7.47 -15.45 -0.01
N SER A 145 -7.91 -15.89 1.16
CA SER A 145 -7.29 -15.60 2.46
C SER A 145 -6.71 -16.89 3.03
N PHE A 146 -5.53 -16.77 3.64
CA PHE A 146 -4.87 -17.85 4.36
C PHE A 146 -4.86 -17.51 5.84
N HIS A 147 -4.99 -18.55 6.67
CA HIS A 147 -4.77 -18.48 8.11
C HIS A 147 -3.61 -19.39 8.48
N PRO A 148 -2.86 -19.08 9.54
CA PRO A 148 -1.80 -19.95 10.00
C PRO A 148 -2.33 -21.35 10.31
N VAL A 149 -1.60 -22.38 9.87
CA VAL A 149 -1.88 -23.79 10.23
C VAL A 149 -1.21 -24.15 11.56
N SER A 150 -0.19 -23.41 11.97
CA SER A 150 0.42 -23.53 13.30
C SER A 150 1.03 -22.20 13.75
N VAL A 151 1.14 -22.05 15.08
CA VAL A 151 1.83 -20.95 15.73
C VAL A 151 2.75 -21.54 16.79
N LYS A 152 3.99 -21.09 16.83
CA LYS A 152 4.99 -21.46 17.82
C LYS A 152 5.61 -20.20 18.42
N GLN A 153 6.04 -20.27 19.67
CA GLN A 153 6.90 -19.26 20.28
C GLN A 153 8.32 -19.82 20.32
N ASP A 154 9.30 -19.04 19.89
CA ASP A 154 10.72 -19.40 20.02
C ASP A 154 11.27 -19.05 21.40
N GLU A 155 12.54 -19.39 21.64
CA GLU A 155 13.21 -19.18 22.95
C GLU A 155 13.40 -17.70 23.26
N ASP A 156 13.43 -16.83 22.23
CA ASP A 156 13.56 -15.38 22.37
C ASP A 156 12.20 -14.69 22.57
N GLY A 157 11.11 -15.45 22.58
CA GLY A 157 9.75 -14.94 22.80
C GLY A 157 9.01 -14.50 21.53
N TRP A 158 9.59 -14.67 20.35
CA TRP A 158 8.93 -14.36 19.08
C TRP A 158 7.87 -15.40 18.71
N TYR A 159 6.79 -14.95 18.13
CA TYR A 159 5.76 -15.82 17.58
C TYR A 159 6.03 -16.10 16.11
N ILE A 160 6.02 -17.36 15.73
CA ILE A 160 6.25 -17.84 14.37
C ILE A 160 4.98 -18.50 13.87
N TYR A 161 4.41 -17.92 12.81
CA TYR A 161 3.20 -18.37 12.15
C TYR A 161 3.57 -19.12 10.87
N ASP A 162 3.23 -20.40 10.76
CA ASP A 162 3.34 -21.18 9.52
C ASP A 162 2.00 -21.10 8.77
N MET A 163 2.02 -20.56 7.57
CA MET A 163 0.84 -20.46 6.70
C MET A 163 0.54 -21.75 5.92
N GLY A 164 1.38 -22.79 6.09
CA GLY A 164 1.22 -24.10 5.47
C GLY A 164 1.62 -24.15 4.00
N THR A 165 1.76 -23.04 3.32
CA THR A 165 2.15 -22.97 1.92
C THR A 165 2.81 -21.63 1.62
N ASN A 166 3.68 -21.61 0.62
CA ASN A 166 4.16 -20.35 0.04
C ASN A 166 3.07 -19.69 -0.81
N PHE A 167 2.92 -18.42 -0.67
CA PHE A 167 2.02 -17.60 -1.48
C PHE A 167 2.55 -16.17 -1.63
N VAL A 168 1.97 -15.44 -2.54
CA VAL A 168 2.21 -14.00 -2.71
C VAL A 168 0.95 -13.26 -2.30
N GLY A 169 1.10 -12.29 -1.38
CA GLY A 169 -0.07 -11.57 -0.90
C GLY A 169 0.23 -10.43 0.07
N PHE A 170 -0.86 -9.89 0.58
CA PHE A 170 -0.86 -8.89 1.63
C PHE A 170 -1.05 -9.55 2.99
N THR A 171 -0.43 -8.97 4.00
CA THR A 171 -0.52 -9.43 5.38
C THR A 171 -1.53 -8.58 6.14
N GLU A 172 -2.35 -9.24 6.95
CA GLU A 172 -3.21 -8.59 7.93
C GLU A 172 -3.03 -9.27 9.29
N VAL A 173 -2.65 -8.49 10.30
CA VAL A 173 -2.42 -8.98 11.66
C VAL A 173 -3.23 -8.11 12.63
N LYS A 174 -4.07 -8.75 13.44
CA LYS A 174 -4.68 -8.09 14.60
C LYS A 174 -3.61 -7.91 15.67
N MET A 175 -3.38 -6.70 16.08
CA MET A 175 -2.39 -6.38 17.09
C MET A 175 -2.99 -6.50 18.50
N PRO A 176 -2.19 -6.97 19.48
CA PRO A 176 -2.53 -6.78 20.88
C PRO A 176 -2.53 -5.29 21.22
N VAL A 177 -2.78 -4.93 22.46
CA VAL A 177 -2.52 -3.57 22.93
C VAL A 177 -1.01 -3.35 22.90
N VAL A 178 -0.55 -2.51 21.99
CA VAL A 178 0.86 -2.10 21.87
C VAL A 178 0.96 -0.69 22.44
N ALA A 179 1.88 -0.45 23.38
CA ALA A 179 2.03 0.82 24.06
C ALA A 179 2.25 1.98 23.04
N ASP A 180 1.96 3.19 23.48
CA ASP A 180 2.11 4.37 22.61
C ASP A 180 3.57 4.56 22.21
N GLY A 181 3.83 4.53 20.89
CA GLY A 181 5.17 4.63 20.31
C GLY A 181 5.98 3.33 20.34
N GLU A 182 5.52 2.26 20.97
CA GLU A 182 6.17 0.96 20.92
C GLU A 182 6.05 0.34 19.54
N GLN A 183 7.11 -0.34 19.08
CA GLN A 183 7.19 -0.93 17.75
C GLN A 183 7.07 -2.45 17.81
N VAL A 184 6.24 -3.00 16.95
CA VAL A 184 6.16 -4.43 16.64
C VAL A 184 6.76 -4.65 15.26
N GLU A 185 7.60 -5.66 15.15
CA GLU A 185 8.24 -6.05 13.89
C GLU A 185 7.58 -7.30 13.33
N LEU A 186 7.43 -7.33 11.99
CA LEU A 186 6.90 -8.46 11.25
C LEU A 186 7.96 -8.87 10.21
N HIS A 187 8.52 -10.04 10.39
CA HIS A 187 9.53 -10.61 9.49
C HIS A 187 8.91 -11.73 8.66
N TYR A 188 9.26 -11.80 7.37
CA TYR A 188 8.70 -12.75 6.43
C TYR A 188 9.78 -13.61 5.80
N ASP A 189 9.51 -14.92 5.66
CA ASP A 189 10.40 -15.81 4.92
C ASP A 189 9.60 -16.89 4.16
N ASP A 190 10.17 -17.39 3.09
CA ASP A 190 9.56 -18.39 2.23
C ASP A 190 9.95 -19.83 2.64
N TYR A 191 11.01 -20.00 3.45
CA TYR A 191 11.46 -21.30 3.94
C TYR A 191 12.06 -21.22 5.34
N PHE A 192 12.13 -22.40 5.99
CA PHE A 192 12.81 -22.60 7.26
C PHE A 192 14.24 -23.10 6.98
N LEU A 193 15.24 -22.41 7.46
CA LEU A 193 16.56 -22.99 7.62
C LEU A 193 16.56 -23.85 8.86
N THR A 194 16.96 -25.13 8.73
CA THR A 194 16.97 -26.17 9.77
C THR A 194 17.40 -25.69 11.14
N ASP A 195 16.60 -26.03 12.15
CA ASP A 195 16.82 -25.93 13.60
C ASP A 195 17.03 -24.53 14.23
N SER A 196 17.37 -23.55 13.48
CA SER A 196 17.26 -22.15 13.84
C SER A 196 16.45 -21.45 12.78
N VAL A 197 15.38 -20.79 13.18
CA VAL A 197 14.56 -19.98 12.28
C VAL A 197 15.40 -18.84 11.76
N GLY A 198 16.18 -19.12 10.74
CA GLY A 198 16.96 -18.12 10.04
C GLY A 198 16.06 -17.31 9.13
N PHE A 199 15.22 -16.45 9.71
CA PHE A 199 14.67 -15.35 8.92
C PHE A 199 15.86 -14.53 8.42
N ARG A 200 15.94 -14.36 7.12
CA ARG A 200 16.99 -13.53 6.52
C ARG A 200 16.79 -12.09 6.98
N GLU A 201 17.53 -11.70 7.99
CA GLU A 201 17.43 -10.37 8.57
C GLU A 201 17.45 -9.29 7.49
N GLY A 202 16.49 -8.37 7.55
CA GLY A 202 16.41 -7.20 6.69
C GLY A 202 15.89 -7.43 5.27
N LEU A 203 15.50 -8.66 4.87
CA LEU A 203 14.93 -8.90 3.54
C LEU A 203 13.51 -8.38 3.41
N TYR A 204 12.64 -8.86 4.28
CA TYR A 204 11.23 -8.49 4.28
C TYR A 204 10.80 -8.21 5.72
N THR A 205 10.65 -6.95 6.05
CA THR A 205 10.21 -6.53 7.38
C THR A 205 9.15 -5.46 7.24
N ASP A 206 8.10 -5.56 8.04
CA ASP A 206 7.15 -4.48 8.25
C ASP A 206 7.16 -4.06 9.72
N TYR A 207 6.67 -2.86 9.99
CA TYR A 207 6.60 -2.31 11.33
C TYR A 207 5.20 -1.79 11.64
N TYR A 208 4.78 -2.05 12.87
CA TYR A 208 3.58 -1.44 13.44
C TYR A 208 3.98 -0.65 14.68
N ILE A 209 3.59 0.62 14.75
CA ILE A 209 3.82 1.48 15.92
C ILE A 209 2.48 1.64 16.65
N GLY A 210 2.46 1.26 17.93
CA GLY A 210 1.28 1.29 18.77
C GLY A 210 0.81 2.71 19.14
N ASN A 211 -0.44 2.80 19.55
CA ASN A 211 -1.06 4.02 20.08
C ASN A 211 -1.70 3.81 21.46
N GLY A 212 -1.33 2.75 22.16
CA GLY A 212 -1.86 2.39 23.48
C GLY A 212 -3.31 1.92 23.48
N LYS A 213 -3.97 1.77 22.34
CA LYS A 213 -5.39 1.40 22.25
C LYS A 213 -5.56 -0.05 21.84
N ALA A 214 -6.67 -0.65 22.26
CA ALA A 214 -7.11 -1.96 21.79
C ALA A 214 -7.56 -1.91 20.32
N ASN A 215 -7.66 -3.11 19.70
CA ASN A 215 -8.12 -3.30 18.33
C ASN A 215 -7.24 -2.69 17.24
N GLY A 216 -5.95 -2.50 17.52
CA GLY A 216 -4.98 -2.18 16.48
C GLY A 216 -4.89 -3.28 15.43
N ALA A 217 -4.54 -2.90 14.21
CA ALA A 217 -4.28 -3.85 13.14
C ALA A 217 -3.17 -3.35 12.22
N PHE A 218 -2.26 -4.24 11.86
CA PHE A 218 -1.39 -4.04 10.72
C PHE A 218 -2.07 -4.61 9.48
N SER A 219 -1.98 -3.91 8.37
CA SER A 219 -2.43 -4.40 7.07
C SER A 219 -1.58 -3.77 5.99
N SER A 220 -0.77 -4.57 5.28
CA SER A 220 -0.01 -4.04 4.13
C SER A 220 -0.95 -3.55 3.03
N LYS A 221 -0.57 -2.46 2.36
CA LYS A 221 -1.37 -1.81 1.30
C LYS A 221 -0.58 -1.61 -0.01
N PHE A 222 0.69 -1.31 0.09
CA PHE A 222 1.52 -0.94 -1.06
C PHE A 222 2.64 -1.95 -1.35
N ASN A 223 2.92 -2.85 -0.39
CA ASN A 223 3.96 -3.84 -0.51
C ASN A 223 3.41 -5.24 -0.24
N TYR A 224 3.23 -6.05 -1.29
CA TYR A 224 2.94 -7.47 -1.15
C TYR A 224 4.24 -8.27 -1.10
N LYS A 225 4.21 -9.42 -0.46
CA LYS A 225 5.37 -10.28 -0.22
C LYS A 225 5.09 -11.72 -0.61
N GLY A 226 6.15 -12.43 -1.01
CA GLY A 226 6.13 -13.88 -1.10
C GLY A 226 6.64 -14.48 0.20
N TYR A 227 5.84 -15.29 0.89
CA TYR A 227 6.25 -15.91 2.15
C TYR A 227 5.39 -17.13 2.49
N ARG A 228 5.92 -17.96 3.38
CA ARG A 228 5.17 -19.00 4.09
C ARG A 228 5.16 -18.73 5.60
N TYR A 229 6.24 -18.16 6.12
CA TYR A 229 6.41 -17.92 7.55
C TYR A 229 6.38 -16.44 7.87
N LEU A 230 5.68 -16.11 8.97
CA LEU A 230 5.65 -14.77 9.55
C LEU A 230 6.15 -14.88 11.00
N LYS A 231 7.15 -14.07 11.34
CA LYS A 231 7.69 -13.94 12.69
C LYS A 231 7.39 -12.56 13.25
#